data_6999c803649e4e456edd6753f48e90a0
#
_entry.id   6999c803649e4e456edd6753f48e90a0
#
_cell.length_a   1.000
_cell.length_b   1.000
_cell.length_c   1.000
_cell.angle_alpha   90.00
_cell.angle_beta   90.00
_cell.angle_gamma   90.00
#
_symmetry.space_group_name_H-M   'P 1'
#
loop_
_entity.id
_entity.type
_entity.pdbx_description
1 polymer ?
#
loop_
_entity_poly.entity_id
_entity_poly.type
_entity_poly.pdbx_seq_one_letter_code
_entity_poly.pdbx_strand_id
1 'polypeptide(L)'
;NNERDIQIYHLLKPGEKSDAESIQEINPYKSRSDIFRDKFDKLVANEPCKAITAHMYYDCNMYIHPTQARGLSPREAARVQGFPDDYLFLGTPNEWYRQIGNAVSPLMARVLGEGLKCVLERIFER
;
A
#
# COMPACT_ATOMS: atom_id res chain seq x y z
N ASN A 1 -4.41 15.29 0.33
CA ASN A 1 -4.09 15.41 -1.10
C ASN A 1 -4.48 16.81 -1.56
N ASN A 2 -3.66 17.44 -2.38
CA ASN A 2 -3.94 18.74 -2.99
C ASN A 2 -4.77 18.57 -4.28
N GLU A 3 -5.30 19.67 -4.83
CA GLU A 3 -6.15 19.64 -6.03
C GLU A 3 -5.44 18.98 -7.23
N ARG A 4 -4.15 19.26 -7.41
CA ARG A 4 -3.35 18.65 -8.48
C ARG A 4 -3.29 17.12 -8.35
N ASP A 5 -3.06 16.59 -7.16
CA ASP A 5 -3.00 15.14 -6.94
C ASP A 5 -4.35 14.49 -7.26
N ILE A 6 -5.46 15.14 -6.88
CA ILE A 6 -6.81 14.66 -7.20
C ILE A 6 -7.04 14.66 -8.72
N GLN A 7 -6.58 15.67 -9.44
CA GLN A 7 -6.64 15.71 -10.91
C GLN A 7 -5.83 14.55 -11.53
N ILE A 8 -4.62 14.29 -11.03
CA ILE A 8 -3.80 13.15 -11.46
C ILE A 8 -4.55 11.82 -11.24
N TYR A 9 -5.18 11.65 -10.08
CA TYR A 9 -5.93 10.43 -9.78
C TYR A 9 -7.13 10.20 -10.70
N HIS A 10 -7.79 11.28 -11.15
CA HIS A 10 -8.88 11.22 -12.13
C HIS A 10 -8.38 10.82 -13.52
N LEU A 11 -7.26 11.37 -13.95
CA LEU A 11 -6.72 11.15 -15.30
C LEU A 11 -6.10 9.76 -15.47
N LEU A 12 -5.47 9.21 -14.43
CA LEU A 12 -4.87 7.89 -14.48
C LEU A 12 -5.94 6.80 -14.64
N LYS A 13 -5.69 5.88 -15.55
CA LYS A 13 -6.43 4.62 -15.66
C LYS A 13 -5.84 3.56 -14.72
N PRO A 14 -6.63 2.54 -14.30
CA PRO A 14 -6.09 1.42 -13.53
C PRO A 14 -4.87 0.78 -14.21
N GLY A 15 -3.79 0.59 -13.45
CA GLY A 15 -2.51 0.09 -13.94
C GLY A 15 -1.54 1.15 -14.48
N GLU A 16 -2.00 2.37 -14.72
CA GLU A 16 -1.12 3.47 -15.12
C GLU A 16 -0.36 4.05 -13.92
N LYS A 17 0.83 4.56 -14.21
CA LYS A 17 1.78 5.12 -13.24
C LYS A 17 2.20 6.54 -13.60
N SER A 18 3.21 7.04 -12.91
CA SER A 18 3.75 8.40 -13.08
C SER A 18 4.30 8.70 -14.48
N ASP A 19 4.54 7.70 -15.32
CA ASP A 19 5.00 7.83 -16.70
C ASP A 19 3.85 7.90 -17.73
N ALA A 20 2.59 7.80 -17.30
CA ALA A 20 1.44 7.88 -18.19
C ALA A 20 1.35 9.23 -18.95
N GLU A 21 1.08 9.16 -20.24
CA GLU A 21 0.90 10.36 -21.08
C GLU A 21 -0.19 11.30 -20.56
N SER A 22 -1.27 10.72 -20.03
CA SER A 22 -2.43 11.45 -19.51
C SER A 22 -2.13 12.48 -18.42
N ILE A 23 -1.01 12.34 -17.72
CA ILE A 23 -0.61 13.21 -16.61
C ILE A 23 0.70 13.97 -16.84
N GLN A 24 1.32 13.84 -18.00
CA GLN A 24 2.65 14.41 -18.29
C GLN A 24 2.74 15.92 -18.06
N GLU A 25 1.68 16.68 -18.33
CA GLU A 25 1.70 18.12 -18.17
C GLU A 25 1.64 18.55 -16.70
N ILE A 26 0.91 17.81 -15.87
CA ILE A 26 0.66 18.15 -14.45
C ILE A 26 1.51 17.34 -13.48
N ASN A 27 2.26 16.34 -13.96
CA ASN A 27 3.12 15.51 -13.12
C ASN A 27 4.31 16.31 -12.58
N PRO A 28 4.41 16.52 -11.25
CA PRO A 28 5.53 17.27 -10.66
C PRO A 28 6.88 16.56 -10.79
N TYR A 29 6.86 15.27 -11.10
CA TYR A 29 8.06 14.41 -11.18
C TYR A 29 8.48 14.10 -12.61
N LYS A 30 7.86 14.75 -13.64
CA LYS A 30 8.15 14.46 -15.06
C LYS A 30 9.63 14.59 -15.43
N SER A 31 10.36 15.50 -14.80
CA SER A 31 11.81 15.70 -15.03
C SER A 31 12.69 14.67 -14.29
N ARG A 32 12.10 13.83 -13.45
CA ARG A 32 12.79 12.82 -12.63
C ARG A 32 12.15 11.44 -12.74
N SER A 33 11.71 11.11 -13.92
CA SER A 33 11.06 9.83 -14.24
C SER A 33 11.96 8.60 -14.03
N ASP A 34 13.27 8.80 -13.97
CA ASP A 34 14.28 7.80 -13.65
C ASP A 34 14.23 7.32 -12.19
N ILE A 35 13.81 8.22 -11.26
CA ILE A 35 13.82 7.96 -9.82
C ILE A 35 12.41 7.72 -9.26
N PHE A 36 11.40 8.43 -9.77
CA PHE A 36 10.05 8.48 -9.17
C PHE A 36 8.98 7.75 -10.00
N ARG A 37 9.31 6.62 -10.61
CA ARG A 37 8.37 5.83 -11.42
C ARG A 37 7.11 5.37 -10.66
N ASP A 38 7.22 5.17 -9.35
CA ASP A 38 6.15 4.65 -8.50
C ASP A 38 5.39 5.73 -7.73
N LYS A 39 5.65 7.02 -8.02
CA LYS A 39 5.06 8.11 -7.25
C LYS A 39 3.54 8.22 -7.40
N PHE A 40 3.04 7.93 -8.59
CA PHE A 40 1.61 7.80 -8.85
C PHE A 40 1.38 6.41 -9.43
N ASP A 41 0.67 5.56 -8.71
CA ASP A 41 0.39 4.18 -9.13
C ASP A 41 -1.09 3.89 -8.85
N LYS A 42 -1.90 3.83 -9.90
CA LYS A 42 -3.31 3.50 -9.79
C LYS A 42 -3.50 2.00 -9.85
N LEU A 43 -3.93 1.45 -8.74
CA LEU A 43 -4.09 0.01 -8.57
C LEU A 43 -5.13 -0.57 -9.53
N VAL A 44 -5.03 -1.87 -9.80
CA VAL A 44 -5.99 -2.64 -10.58
C VAL A 44 -6.82 -3.50 -9.64
N ALA A 45 -8.15 -3.43 -9.76
CA ALA A 45 -9.07 -4.05 -8.79
C ALA A 45 -8.94 -5.59 -8.68
N ASN A 46 -8.59 -6.24 -9.80
CA ASN A 46 -8.54 -7.71 -9.89
C ASN A 46 -7.10 -8.26 -9.93
N GLU A 47 -6.13 -7.44 -9.58
CA GLU A 47 -4.72 -7.84 -9.55
C GLU A 47 -4.14 -7.74 -8.14
N PRO A 48 -3.09 -8.51 -7.83
CA PRO A 48 -2.38 -8.37 -6.57
C PRO A 48 -1.82 -6.96 -6.41
N CYS A 49 -2.05 -6.36 -5.25
CA CYS A 49 -1.43 -5.10 -4.90
C CYS A 49 0.05 -5.30 -4.55
N LYS A 50 0.87 -4.29 -4.87
CA LYS A 50 2.25 -4.25 -4.37
C LYS A 50 2.28 -4.18 -2.85
N ALA A 51 3.40 -4.59 -2.24
CA ALA A 51 3.58 -4.56 -0.80
C ALA A 51 3.31 -3.17 -0.22
N ILE A 52 2.50 -3.11 0.84
CA ILE A 52 2.30 -1.88 1.61
C ILE A 52 3.57 -1.59 2.41
N THR A 53 4.08 -0.37 2.29
CA THR A 53 5.30 0.07 2.97
C THR A 53 5.00 1.15 4.01
N ALA A 54 5.88 1.30 5.01
CA ALA A 54 5.81 2.37 6.01
C ALA A 54 5.77 3.78 5.39
N HIS A 55 6.29 3.94 4.18
CA HIS A 55 6.29 5.21 3.45
C HIS A 55 4.88 5.74 3.14
N MET A 56 3.87 4.86 3.14
CA MET A 56 2.45 5.24 2.98
C MET A 56 1.98 6.29 3.99
N TYR A 57 2.60 6.37 5.16
CA TYR A 57 2.36 7.42 6.15
C TYR A 57 2.57 8.84 5.59
N TYR A 58 3.58 9.00 4.72
CA TYR A 58 3.94 10.31 4.14
C TYR A 58 3.27 10.56 2.79
N ASP A 59 3.06 9.50 2.00
CA ASP A 59 2.67 9.62 0.60
C ASP A 59 1.82 8.43 0.15
N CYS A 60 0.49 8.63 0.13
CA CYS A 60 -0.46 7.65 -0.38
C CYS A 60 -0.53 7.60 -1.92
N ASN A 61 0.18 8.47 -2.64
CA ASN A 61 0.11 8.55 -4.10
C ASN A 61 0.61 7.28 -4.80
N MET A 62 1.41 6.49 -4.09
CA MET A 62 1.86 5.17 -4.55
C MET A 62 0.76 4.09 -4.51
N TYR A 63 -0.40 4.38 -3.93
CA TYR A 63 -1.50 3.43 -3.74
C TYR A 63 -2.84 4.10 -4.03
N ILE A 64 -3.03 4.50 -5.30
CA ILE A 64 -4.27 5.17 -5.74
C ILE A 64 -5.36 4.12 -5.88
N HIS A 65 -6.55 4.41 -5.35
CA HIS A 65 -7.69 3.51 -5.42
C HIS A 65 -8.10 3.24 -6.89
N PRO A 66 -8.41 1.98 -7.27
CA PRO A 66 -8.62 1.61 -8.68
C PRO A 66 -9.80 2.33 -9.35
N THR A 67 -10.86 2.66 -8.61
CA THR A 67 -12.10 3.23 -9.15
C THR A 67 -12.45 4.62 -8.60
N GLN A 68 -11.72 5.10 -7.61
CA GLN A 68 -11.98 6.40 -6.99
C GLN A 68 -10.74 7.30 -7.07
N ALA A 69 -10.94 8.60 -7.21
CA ALA A 69 -9.83 9.57 -7.29
C ALA A 69 -9.28 9.92 -5.90
N ARG A 70 -8.72 8.93 -5.21
CA ARG A 70 -8.09 9.04 -3.89
C ARG A 70 -7.07 7.95 -3.67
N GLY A 71 -6.20 8.10 -2.69
CA GLY A 71 -5.40 6.98 -2.19
C GLY A 71 -6.26 5.95 -1.45
N LEU A 72 -5.69 4.80 -1.15
CA LEU A 72 -6.32 3.82 -0.26
C LEU A 72 -6.56 4.43 1.12
N SER A 73 -7.69 4.15 1.73
CA SER A 73 -7.94 4.44 3.14
C SER A 73 -7.09 3.52 4.05
N PRO A 74 -6.89 3.87 5.33
CA PRO A 74 -6.17 3.00 6.25
C PRO A 74 -6.76 1.59 6.34
N ARG A 75 -8.10 1.46 6.33
CA ARG A 75 -8.75 0.15 6.38
C ARG A 75 -8.54 -0.67 5.11
N GLU A 76 -8.58 -0.04 3.94
CA GLU A 76 -8.24 -0.70 2.67
C GLU A 76 -6.79 -1.15 2.65
N ALA A 77 -5.85 -0.32 3.10
CA ALA A 77 -4.45 -0.68 3.23
C ALA A 77 -4.25 -1.85 4.22
N ALA A 78 -4.98 -1.86 5.34
CA ALA A 78 -4.95 -2.95 6.30
C ALA A 78 -5.43 -4.28 5.69
N ARG A 79 -6.52 -4.25 4.91
CA ARG A 79 -7.02 -5.42 4.18
C ARG A 79 -6.00 -5.96 3.18
N VAL A 80 -5.34 -5.07 2.42
CA VAL A 80 -4.26 -5.44 1.49
C VAL A 80 -3.11 -6.12 2.24
N GLN A 81 -2.75 -5.64 3.43
CA GLN A 81 -1.70 -6.22 4.28
C GLN A 81 -2.13 -7.53 4.97
N GLY A 82 -3.42 -7.89 4.90
CA GLY A 82 -3.97 -9.11 5.47
C GLY A 82 -4.43 -9.01 6.91
N PHE A 83 -4.66 -7.79 7.43
CA PHE A 83 -5.29 -7.61 8.73
C PHE A 83 -6.78 -7.97 8.67
N PRO A 84 -7.33 -8.61 9.71
CA PRO A 84 -8.76 -8.83 9.82
C PRO A 84 -9.52 -7.51 10.03
N ASP A 85 -10.79 -7.47 9.63
CA ASP A 85 -11.58 -6.25 9.65
C ASP A 85 -11.91 -5.74 11.06
N ASP A 86 -11.90 -6.62 12.04
CA ASP A 86 -12.11 -6.32 13.46
C ASP A 86 -10.83 -5.89 14.18
N TYR A 87 -9.68 -5.90 13.52
CA TYR A 87 -8.44 -5.42 14.13
C TYR A 87 -8.51 -3.91 14.38
N LEU A 88 -8.28 -3.52 15.62
CA LEU A 88 -8.33 -2.14 16.06
C LEU A 88 -6.93 -1.52 16.03
N PHE A 89 -6.77 -0.50 15.21
CA PHE A 89 -5.59 0.37 15.23
C PHE A 89 -5.82 1.51 16.23
N LEU A 90 -4.80 1.85 16.99
CA LEU A 90 -4.86 2.96 17.94
C LEU A 90 -4.22 4.22 17.37
N GLY A 91 -4.74 5.37 17.80
CA GLY A 91 -4.23 6.68 17.40
C GLY A 91 -4.95 7.26 16.20
N THR A 92 -4.27 8.17 15.50
CA THR A 92 -4.77 8.89 14.33
C THR A 92 -4.71 8.04 13.05
N PRO A 93 -5.47 8.37 11.99
CA PRO A 93 -5.38 7.68 10.70
C PRO A 93 -3.94 7.61 10.14
N ASN A 94 -3.14 8.65 10.36
CA ASN A 94 -1.73 8.65 9.94
C ASN A 94 -0.89 7.62 10.70
N GLU A 95 -1.16 7.46 11.98
CA GLU A 95 -0.49 6.42 12.80
C GLU A 95 -0.94 5.03 12.38
N TRP A 96 -2.18 4.86 11.91
CA TRP A 96 -2.64 3.59 11.35
C TRP A 96 -1.84 3.21 10.10
N TYR A 97 -1.64 4.13 9.15
CA TYR A 97 -0.79 3.87 7.98
C TYR A 97 0.63 3.43 8.37
N ARG A 98 1.21 4.07 9.39
CA ARG A 98 2.54 3.71 9.89
C ARG A 98 2.55 2.31 10.51
N GLN A 99 1.55 1.96 11.32
CA GLN A 99 1.41 0.63 11.92
C GLN A 99 1.25 -0.43 10.84
N ILE A 100 0.38 -0.21 9.86
CA ILE A 100 0.12 -1.13 8.76
C ILE A 100 1.39 -1.35 7.92
N GLY A 101 2.05 -0.26 7.51
CA GLY A 101 3.22 -0.34 6.64
C GLY A 101 4.48 -0.92 7.31
N ASN A 102 4.57 -0.86 8.64
CA ASN A 102 5.65 -1.49 9.41
C ASN A 102 5.36 -2.95 9.80
N ALA A 103 4.13 -3.41 9.63
CA ALA A 103 3.77 -4.76 10.01
C ALA A 103 4.23 -5.80 8.98
N VAL A 104 4.64 -6.95 9.48
CA VAL A 104 4.63 -8.19 8.68
C VAL A 104 3.18 -8.59 8.44
N SER A 105 2.85 -9.06 7.24
CA SER A 105 1.49 -9.55 6.96
C SER A 105 1.07 -10.60 8.01
N PRO A 106 -0.07 -10.43 8.68
CA PRO A 106 -0.54 -11.37 9.70
C PRO A 106 -0.65 -12.81 9.20
N LEU A 107 -1.06 -13.00 7.94
CA LEU A 107 -1.13 -14.33 7.32
C LEU A 107 0.25 -14.97 7.17
N MET A 108 1.24 -14.21 6.71
CA MET A 108 2.62 -14.68 6.61
C MET A 108 3.23 -14.95 7.98
N ALA A 109 3.01 -14.07 8.94
CA ALA A 109 3.50 -14.24 10.31
C ALA A 109 2.93 -15.51 10.97
N ARG A 110 1.65 -15.83 10.71
CA ARG A 110 1.02 -17.07 11.18
C ARG A 110 1.73 -18.30 10.63
N VAL A 111 1.92 -18.39 9.32
CA VAL A 111 2.57 -19.55 8.68
C VAL A 111 4.00 -19.75 9.19
N LEU A 112 4.76 -18.66 9.33
CA LEU A 112 6.10 -18.69 9.90
C LEU A 112 6.09 -19.16 11.36
N GLY A 113 5.15 -18.65 12.16
CA GLY A 113 4.99 -19.02 13.57
C GLY A 113 4.63 -20.49 13.76
N GLU A 114 3.72 -21.01 12.94
CA GLU A 114 3.36 -22.45 12.94
C GLU A 114 4.57 -23.33 12.57
N GLY A 115 5.36 -22.92 11.58
CA GLY A 115 6.59 -23.62 11.21
C GLY A 115 7.63 -23.62 12.34
N LEU A 116 7.86 -22.48 12.97
CA LEU A 116 8.78 -22.36 14.11
C LEU A 116 8.31 -23.21 15.30
N LYS A 117 7.02 -23.18 15.62
CA LYS A 117 6.43 -24.01 16.68
C LYS A 117 6.75 -25.50 16.45
N CYS A 118 6.49 -26.00 15.24
CA CYS A 118 6.78 -27.39 14.89
C CYS A 118 8.26 -27.77 15.08
N VAL A 119 9.19 -26.87 14.74
CA VAL A 119 10.64 -27.08 14.94
C VAL A 119 10.98 -27.12 16.43
N LEU A 120 10.45 -26.19 17.22
CA LEU A 120 10.70 -26.14 18.66
C LEU A 120 10.16 -27.37 19.39
N GLU A 121 8.96 -27.82 19.06
CA GLU A 121 8.37 -29.05 19.63
C GLU A 121 9.30 -30.24 19.38
N ARG A 122 9.83 -30.41 18.16
CA ARG A 122 10.79 -31.48 17.85
C ARG A 122 12.11 -31.42 18.63
N ILE A 123 12.54 -30.23 19.02
CA ILE A 123 13.78 -30.03 19.78
C ILE A 123 13.57 -30.33 21.26
N PHE A 124 12.43 -29.93 21.81
CA PHE A 124 12.16 -30.01 23.26
C PHE A 124 11.46 -31.32 23.67
N GLU A 125 10.92 -32.10 22.74
CA GLU A 125 10.38 -33.44 22.98
C GLU A 125 11.45 -34.54 22.97
N ARG A 126 12.74 -34.19 22.81
CA ARG A 126 13.90 -35.08 22.95
C ARG A 126 14.52 -34.97 24.32
#